data_5618a8fb99d0a1388c1c81aa35ac1bb6
#
_entry.id   5618a8fb99d0a1388c1c81aa35ac1bb6
#
_cell.length_a   1.000
_cell.length_b   1.000
_cell.length_c   1.000
_cell.angle_alpha   90.00
_cell.angle_beta   90.00
_cell.angle_gamma   90.00
#
_symmetry.space_group_name_H-M   'P 1'
#
loop_
_entity.id
_entity.type
_entity.pdbx_description
1 polymer ?
#
loop_
_entity_poly.entity_id
_entity_poly.type
_entity_poly.pdbx_seq_one_letter_code
_entity_poly.pdbx_strand_id
1 'polypeptide(L)'
;KTFFELVRYCKNSKNINLKCLSVHIGSQILDHKPYEKMLRILDKIIKKTQYKFDFIDLGGGMGIPYNNDKKLNYKKYHSAIKKFLKNKKSQIIFEPGRSIIGNTGVLISKVIYIKESYKKNFVILDAAMNDLMRPALYGAVHRILPLLKRGKKSKKIYEFVGPICESTDKFTSIKNFQELKEKDFIAICDVGAYGISLSSNYNLRPKPIEILINGSKIRVVKKRQKHHEII
;
A
#
# COMPACT_ATOMS: atom_id res chain seq x y z
N LYS A 1 -6.68 31.91 -3.13
CA LYS A 1 -7.69 32.80 -3.73
C LYS A 1 -8.86 31.97 -4.24
N THR A 2 -8.63 31.05 -5.11
CA THR A 2 -9.62 30.25 -5.84
C THR A 2 -10.59 29.46 -4.95
N PHE A 3 -10.14 28.87 -3.83
CA PHE A 3 -11.01 28.06 -2.96
C PHE A 3 -12.15 28.89 -2.33
N PHE A 4 -11.81 30.04 -1.74
CA PHE A 4 -12.82 30.89 -1.09
C PHE A 4 -13.79 31.52 -2.08
N GLU A 5 -13.32 31.82 -3.28
CA GLU A 5 -14.14 32.31 -4.39
C GLU A 5 -15.14 31.24 -4.85
N LEU A 6 -14.68 29.98 -4.98
CA LEU A 6 -15.55 28.85 -5.32
C LEU A 6 -16.63 28.61 -4.26
N VAL A 7 -16.25 28.62 -2.97
CA VAL A 7 -17.25 28.45 -1.89
C VAL A 7 -18.28 29.56 -1.93
N ARG A 8 -17.86 30.82 -2.17
CA ARG A 8 -18.76 31.95 -2.34
C ARG A 8 -19.69 31.79 -3.54
N TYR A 9 -19.15 31.36 -4.66
CA TYR A 9 -19.92 31.08 -5.86
C TYR A 9 -20.99 30.00 -5.61
N CYS A 10 -20.59 28.88 -5.01
CA CYS A 10 -21.52 27.79 -4.67
C CYS A 10 -22.63 28.26 -3.70
N LYS A 11 -22.26 29.06 -2.70
CA LYS A 11 -23.23 29.62 -1.74
C LYS A 11 -24.29 30.48 -2.41
N ASN A 12 -23.92 31.21 -3.44
CA ASN A 12 -24.82 32.14 -4.15
C ASN A 12 -25.55 31.50 -5.33
N SER A 13 -25.18 30.26 -5.70
CA SER A 13 -25.82 29.52 -6.80
C SER A 13 -27.08 28.83 -6.34
N LYS A 14 -28.16 28.93 -7.13
CA LYS A 14 -29.42 28.20 -6.90
C LYS A 14 -29.32 26.72 -7.31
N ASN A 15 -28.38 26.38 -8.20
CA ASN A 15 -28.27 25.06 -8.82
C ASN A 15 -27.15 24.20 -8.21
N ILE A 16 -26.38 24.71 -7.23
CA ILE A 16 -25.27 24.00 -6.60
C ILE A 16 -25.56 23.88 -5.10
N ASN A 17 -25.53 22.66 -4.60
CA ASN A 17 -25.62 22.37 -3.19
C ASN A 17 -24.26 21.82 -2.70
N LEU A 18 -23.42 22.68 -2.14
CA LEU A 18 -22.11 22.29 -1.65
C LEU A 18 -22.24 21.57 -0.31
N LYS A 19 -22.03 20.24 -0.32
CA LYS A 19 -22.25 19.37 0.84
C LYS A 19 -20.97 19.05 1.62
N CYS A 20 -19.86 18.87 0.92
CA CYS A 20 -18.67 18.27 1.49
C CYS A 20 -17.43 19.17 1.29
N LEU A 21 -16.59 19.22 2.32
CA LEU A 21 -15.21 19.68 2.24
C LEU A 21 -14.30 18.44 2.32
N SER A 22 -13.60 18.13 1.23
CA SER A 22 -12.71 16.99 1.15
C SER A 22 -11.24 17.40 1.19
N VAL A 23 -10.40 16.55 1.80
CA VAL A 23 -8.95 16.71 1.86
C VAL A 23 -8.25 15.36 1.89
N HIS A 24 -7.17 15.25 1.13
CA HIS A 24 -6.27 14.10 1.18
C HIS A 24 -4.82 14.61 1.27
N ILE A 25 -4.12 14.29 2.35
CA ILE A 25 -2.79 14.87 2.64
C ILE A 25 -1.62 13.99 2.24
N GLY A 26 -1.88 12.87 1.60
CA GLY A 26 -0.86 11.94 1.13
C GLY A 26 -1.13 10.50 1.53
N SER A 27 -0.15 9.64 1.29
CA SER A 27 -0.25 8.20 1.51
C SER A 27 0.88 7.70 2.41
N GLN A 28 0.68 6.54 3.05
CA GLN A 28 1.66 5.88 3.92
C GLN A 28 2.04 6.77 5.14
N ILE A 29 1.06 7.39 5.77
CA ILE A 29 1.27 8.24 6.94
C ILE A 29 1.20 7.38 8.20
N LEU A 30 2.31 7.30 8.92
CA LEU A 30 2.47 6.48 10.13
C LEU A 30 2.50 7.31 11.42
N ASP A 31 2.44 8.65 11.31
CA ASP A 31 2.36 9.57 12.45
C ASP A 31 1.02 10.32 12.44
N HIS A 32 0.45 10.52 13.63
CA HIS A 32 -0.79 11.29 13.79
C HIS A 32 -0.61 12.80 13.66
N LYS A 33 0.61 13.33 13.84
CA LYS A 33 0.89 14.77 13.79
C LYS A 33 0.52 15.47 12.48
N PRO A 34 0.78 14.89 11.28
CA PRO A 34 0.30 15.45 10.02
C PRO A 34 -1.22 15.62 9.99
N TYR A 35 -1.97 14.65 10.51
CA TYR A 35 -3.43 14.72 10.62
C TYR A 35 -3.88 15.81 11.59
N GLU A 36 -3.22 15.97 12.73
CA GLU A 36 -3.51 17.09 13.65
C GLU A 36 -3.27 18.45 12.98
N LYS A 37 -2.19 18.58 12.21
CA LYS A 37 -1.90 19.80 11.44
C LYS A 37 -2.99 20.07 10.39
N MET A 38 -3.40 19.04 9.67
CA MET A 38 -4.50 19.08 8.70
C MET A 38 -5.80 19.58 9.36
N LEU A 39 -6.21 18.96 10.47
CA LEU A 39 -7.44 19.34 11.19
C LEU A 39 -7.41 20.81 11.68
N ARG A 40 -6.26 21.29 12.15
CA ARG A 40 -6.10 22.71 12.52
C ARG A 40 -6.24 23.66 11.32
N ILE A 41 -5.74 23.27 10.17
CA ILE A 41 -5.87 24.05 8.92
C ILE A 41 -7.33 24.04 8.46
N LEU A 42 -7.98 22.87 8.45
CA LEU A 42 -9.40 22.75 8.10
C LEU A 42 -10.29 23.62 9.01
N ASP A 43 -10.02 23.62 10.32
CA ASP A 43 -10.77 24.46 11.26
C ASP A 43 -10.68 25.96 10.90
N LYS A 44 -9.48 26.44 10.56
CA LYS A 44 -9.27 27.83 10.10
C LYS A 44 -10.01 28.10 8.79
N ILE A 45 -9.97 27.18 7.83
CA ILE A 45 -10.64 27.30 6.53
C ILE A 45 -12.16 27.37 6.73
N ILE A 46 -12.74 26.45 7.51
CA ILE A 46 -14.18 26.40 7.77
C ILE A 46 -14.65 27.71 8.44
N LYS A 47 -13.92 28.19 9.45
CA LYS A 47 -14.22 29.46 10.11
C LYS A 47 -14.17 30.65 9.14
N LYS A 48 -13.18 30.68 8.26
CA LYS A 48 -13.03 31.77 7.28
C LYS A 48 -14.10 31.78 6.19
N THR A 49 -14.60 30.58 5.78
CA THR A 49 -15.67 30.49 4.78
C THR A 49 -17.03 30.88 5.33
N GLN A 50 -17.23 30.78 6.64
CA GLN A 50 -18.53 30.88 7.29
C GLN A 50 -19.61 30.00 6.65
N TYR A 51 -19.16 28.85 6.06
CA TYR A 51 -20.01 27.86 5.41
C TYR A 51 -20.15 26.63 6.30
N LYS A 52 -21.35 26.09 6.40
CA LYS A 52 -21.64 24.87 7.15
C LYS A 52 -21.63 23.70 6.18
N PHE A 53 -20.58 22.89 6.22
CA PHE A 53 -20.51 21.65 5.45
C PHE A 53 -21.25 20.54 6.19
N ASP A 54 -22.09 19.79 5.49
CA ASP A 54 -22.77 18.62 6.06
C ASP A 54 -21.74 17.51 6.32
N PHE A 55 -20.76 17.37 5.43
CA PHE A 55 -19.70 16.37 5.51
C PHE A 55 -18.31 17.00 5.48
N ILE A 56 -17.39 16.41 6.19
CA ILE A 56 -15.95 16.69 6.09
C ILE A 56 -15.26 15.37 5.80
N ASP A 57 -14.73 15.24 4.60
CA ASP A 57 -13.98 14.09 4.19
C ASP A 57 -12.50 14.30 4.49
N LEU A 58 -11.94 13.48 5.35
CA LEU A 58 -10.54 13.52 5.77
C LEU A 58 -9.64 12.67 4.87
N GLY A 59 -10.23 12.05 3.83
CA GLY A 59 -9.53 11.18 2.92
C GLY A 59 -9.02 9.90 3.58
N GLY A 60 -7.99 9.36 2.98
CA GLY A 60 -7.32 8.17 3.48
C GLY A 60 -5.90 8.46 3.98
N GLY A 61 -4.94 7.77 3.39
CA GLY A 61 -3.51 7.98 3.63
C GLY A 61 -2.92 7.25 4.82
N MET A 62 -3.74 6.63 5.67
CA MET A 62 -3.28 5.84 6.82
C MET A 62 -2.41 4.68 6.35
N GLY A 63 -1.16 4.66 6.84
CA GLY A 63 -0.15 3.69 6.45
C GLY A 63 -0.21 2.39 7.24
N ILE A 64 0.56 1.41 6.74
CA ILE A 64 0.86 0.15 7.42
C ILE A 64 2.37 0.01 7.62
N PRO A 65 2.84 -0.71 8.65
CA PRO A 65 4.25 -0.97 8.84
C PRO A 65 4.72 -2.03 7.82
N TYR A 66 5.48 -1.63 6.80
CA TYR A 66 6.05 -2.57 5.83
C TYR A 66 7.33 -3.26 6.33
N ASN A 67 8.14 -2.56 7.13
CA ASN A 67 9.44 -3.07 7.58
C ASN A 67 9.72 -2.63 9.03
N ASN A 68 9.03 -3.24 9.98
CA ASN A 68 9.14 -2.91 11.42
C ASN A 68 8.89 -1.43 11.78
N ASP A 69 8.23 -0.69 10.91
CA ASP A 69 7.81 0.68 11.17
C ASP A 69 6.85 0.76 12.35
N LYS A 70 6.81 1.91 12.99
CA LYS A 70 5.78 2.18 14.01
C LYS A 70 4.40 2.24 13.34
N LYS A 71 3.41 1.64 13.99
CA LYS A 71 2.00 1.77 13.57
C LYS A 71 1.48 3.17 13.88
N LEU A 72 0.58 3.67 13.03
CA LEU A 72 -0.18 4.89 13.32
C LEU A 72 -0.89 4.76 14.68
N ASN A 73 -0.73 5.77 15.52
CA ASN A 73 -1.45 5.83 16.80
C ASN A 73 -2.89 6.29 16.58
N TYR A 74 -3.79 5.34 16.32
CA TYR A 74 -5.21 5.61 16.09
C TYR A 74 -5.91 6.28 17.27
N LYS A 75 -5.50 6.01 18.52
CA LYS A 75 -6.08 6.68 19.71
C LYS A 75 -5.81 8.17 19.69
N LYS A 76 -4.57 8.59 19.38
CA LYS A 76 -4.22 10.01 19.24
C LYS A 76 -4.93 10.65 18.05
N TYR A 77 -5.00 9.95 16.91
CA TYR A 77 -5.73 10.44 15.73
C TYR A 77 -7.22 10.63 16.04
N HIS A 78 -7.87 9.64 16.65
CA HIS A 78 -9.27 9.75 17.10
C HIS A 78 -9.48 10.93 18.07
N SER A 79 -8.59 11.12 19.06
CA SER A 79 -8.68 12.25 19.99
C SER A 79 -8.60 13.61 19.29
N ALA A 80 -7.73 13.72 18.28
CA ALA A 80 -7.61 14.92 17.47
C ALA A 80 -8.91 15.22 16.68
N ILE A 81 -9.51 14.20 16.08
CA ILE A 81 -10.80 14.29 15.37
C ILE A 81 -11.92 14.69 16.34
N LYS A 82 -12.01 14.05 17.50
CA LYS A 82 -13.01 14.39 18.51
C LYS A 82 -12.91 15.86 18.95
N LYS A 83 -11.68 16.35 19.15
CA LYS A 83 -11.42 17.77 19.46
C LYS A 83 -11.85 18.68 18.32
N PHE A 84 -11.55 18.33 17.08
CA PHE A 84 -11.92 19.10 15.89
C PHE A 84 -13.45 19.20 15.73
N LEU A 85 -14.19 18.14 16.04
CA LEU A 85 -15.65 18.08 15.90
C LEU A 85 -16.43 18.74 17.03
N LYS A 86 -15.80 19.09 18.16
CA LYS A 86 -16.49 19.50 19.41
C LYS A 86 -17.66 20.47 19.22
N ASN A 87 -17.57 21.38 18.25
CA ASN A 87 -18.61 22.41 17.98
C ASN A 87 -19.11 22.36 16.53
N LYS A 88 -19.03 21.20 15.87
CA LYS A 88 -19.45 21.01 14.49
C LYS A 88 -20.52 19.94 14.41
N LYS A 89 -21.53 20.17 13.57
CA LYS A 89 -22.58 19.18 13.26
C LYS A 89 -22.25 18.32 12.02
N SER A 90 -21.09 18.55 11.42
CA SER A 90 -20.65 17.81 10.23
C SER A 90 -20.38 16.35 10.55
N GLN A 91 -20.70 15.46 9.63
CA GLN A 91 -20.30 14.06 9.65
C GLN A 91 -18.92 13.91 9.04
N ILE A 92 -18.13 12.97 9.55
CA ILE A 92 -16.80 12.66 8.99
C ILE A 92 -16.88 11.50 8.01
N ILE A 93 -16.22 11.67 6.87
CA ILE A 93 -15.96 10.63 5.88
C ILE A 93 -14.49 10.26 5.95
N PHE A 94 -14.18 8.98 5.79
CA PHE A 94 -12.84 8.44 5.63
C PHE A 94 -12.77 7.57 4.38
N GLU A 95 -11.62 7.60 3.71
CA GLU A 95 -11.32 6.78 2.53
C GLU A 95 -10.12 5.84 2.79
N PRO A 96 -10.19 4.96 3.80
CA PRO A 96 -9.07 4.08 4.13
C PRO A 96 -8.93 2.97 3.07
N GLY A 97 -7.82 2.97 2.36
CA GLY A 97 -7.46 1.89 1.43
C GLY A 97 -6.41 0.97 2.04
N ARG A 98 -5.16 1.43 2.02
CA ARG A 98 -3.98 0.67 2.46
C ARG A 98 -4.11 0.11 3.87
N SER A 99 -4.58 0.89 4.82
CA SER A 99 -4.71 0.46 6.22
C SER A 99 -5.71 -0.68 6.45
N ILE A 100 -6.64 -0.89 5.52
CA ILE A 100 -7.62 -1.99 5.57
C ILE A 100 -7.06 -3.22 4.88
N ILE A 101 -6.60 -3.08 3.62
CA ILE A 101 -6.34 -4.23 2.76
C ILE A 101 -4.85 -4.57 2.62
N GLY A 102 -3.93 -3.66 2.99
CA GLY A 102 -2.51 -3.83 2.72
C GLY A 102 -1.91 -5.11 3.31
N ASN A 103 -2.19 -5.37 4.58
CA ASN A 103 -1.63 -6.52 5.30
C ASN A 103 -2.33 -7.85 4.97
N THR A 104 -3.41 -7.84 4.21
CA THR A 104 -4.19 -9.05 3.93
C THR A 104 -3.66 -9.81 2.72
N GLY A 105 -2.80 -9.20 1.91
CA GLY A 105 -2.27 -9.81 0.71
C GLY A 105 -0.84 -10.33 0.90
N VAL A 106 -0.60 -11.50 0.34
CA VAL A 106 0.72 -12.15 0.25
C VAL A 106 0.94 -12.62 -1.18
N LEU A 107 2.10 -12.30 -1.75
CA LEU A 107 2.54 -12.86 -3.04
C LEU A 107 3.46 -14.05 -2.75
N ILE A 108 3.01 -15.23 -3.13
CA ILE A 108 3.82 -16.46 -3.05
C ILE A 108 4.66 -16.56 -4.31
N SER A 109 5.96 -16.78 -4.12
CA SER A 109 6.89 -16.93 -5.23
C SER A 109 7.84 -18.09 -5.00
N LYS A 110 8.22 -18.75 -6.09
CA LYS A 110 9.16 -19.86 -6.13
C LYS A 110 10.55 -19.35 -6.46
N VAL A 111 11.55 -19.87 -5.77
CA VAL A 111 12.96 -19.69 -6.13
C VAL A 111 13.27 -20.53 -7.37
N ILE A 112 13.60 -19.86 -8.48
CA ILE A 112 13.98 -20.51 -9.73
C ILE A 112 15.44 -20.95 -9.68
N TYR A 113 16.32 -20.01 -9.28
CA TYR A 113 17.75 -20.19 -9.29
C TYR A 113 18.43 -19.34 -8.22
N ILE A 114 19.55 -19.79 -7.69
CA ILE A 114 20.40 -19.03 -6.76
C ILE A 114 21.77 -18.82 -7.40
N LYS A 115 21.98 -17.62 -7.93
CA LYS A 115 23.27 -17.23 -8.50
C LYS A 115 24.22 -16.77 -7.38
N GLU A 116 25.27 -17.53 -7.15
CA GLU A 116 26.29 -17.17 -6.19
C GLU A 116 27.24 -16.10 -6.74
N SER A 117 27.60 -15.15 -5.87
CA SER A 117 28.58 -14.12 -6.16
C SER A 117 29.46 -13.87 -4.92
N TYR A 118 30.55 -13.16 -5.11
CA TYR A 118 31.55 -12.94 -4.04
C TYR A 118 30.95 -12.34 -2.76
N LYS A 119 30.17 -11.26 -2.87
CA LYS A 119 29.62 -10.52 -1.71
C LYS A 119 28.17 -10.86 -1.39
N LYS A 120 27.41 -11.34 -2.36
CA LYS A 120 25.96 -11.58 -2.24
C LYS A 120 25.54 -12.73 -3.15
N ASN A 121 24.40 -13.35 -2.82
CA ASN A 121 23.73 -14.30 -3.69
C ASN A 121 22.47 -13.67 -4.27
N PHE A 122 22.27 -13.81 -5.57
CA PHE A 122 21.01 -13.41 -6.20
C PHE A 122 20.03 -14.56 -6.10
N VAL A 123 18.88 -14.31 -5.49
CA VAL A 123 17.76 -15.25 -5.42
C VAL A 123 16.77 -14.87 -6.52
N ILE A 124 16.82 -15.59 -7.63
CA ILE A 124 15.97 -15.34 -8.78
C ILE A 124 14.62 -16.02 -8.55
N LEU A 125 13.57 -15.23 -8.60
CA LEU A 125 12.19 -15.62 -8.32
C LEU A 125 11.39 -15.82 -9.62
N ASP A 126 10.27 -16.55 -9.55
CA ASP A 126 9.28 -16.57 -10.64
C ASP A 126 8.35 -15.32 -10.61
N ALA A 127 8.26 -14.62 -9.49
CA ALA A 127 7.63 -13.31 -9.44
C ALA A 127 8.57 -12.22 -9.94
N ALA A 128 8.01 -11.16 -10.54
CA ALA A 128 8.75 -10.03 -11.08
C ALA A 128 8.07 -8.69 -10.80
N MET A 129 8.72 -7.60 -11.25
CA MET A 129 8.18 -6.25 -11.10
C MET A 129 6.81 -6.08 -11.76
N ASN A 130 6.48 -6.85 -12.78
CA ASN A 130 5.15 -6.85 -13.40
C ASN A 130 4.05 -7.39 -12.48
N ASP A 131 4.39 -8.28 -11.53
CA ASP A 131 3.46 -8.83 -10.54
C ASP A 131 3.33 -7.90 -9.32
N LEU A 132 4.45 -7.28 -8.90
CA LEU A 132 4.53 -6.32 -7.80
C LEU A 132 5.41 -5.13 -8.16
N MET A 133 4.82 -4.12 -8.76
CA MET A 133 5.54 -2.95 -9.28
C MET A 133 6.11 -2.03 -8.19
N ARG A 134 5.57 -2.06 -6.98
CA ARG A 134 5.89 -1.09 -5.92
C ARG A 134 7.37 -0.99 -5.56
N PRO A 135 8.18 -2.07 -5.44
CA PRO A 135 9.61 -1.95 -5.21
C PRO A 135 10.33 -1.18 -6.32
N ALA A 136 10.04 -1.48 -7.58
CA ALA A 136 10.65 -0.82 -8.73
C ALA A 136 10.22 0.65 -8.86
N LEU A 137 8.93 0.95 -8.65
CA LEU A 137 8.36 2.27 -8.87
C LEU A 137 8.61 3.26 -7.72
N TYR A 138 8.57 2.78 -6.48
CA TYR A 138 8.61 3.62 -5.28
C TYR A 138 9.77 3.31 -4.34
N GLY A 139 10.63 2.33 -4.65
CA GLY A 139 11.61 1.81 -3.71
C GLY A 139 10.96 1.16 -2.48
N ALA A 140 9.71 0.71 -2.60
CA ALA A 140 8.97 0.15 -1.47
C ALA A 140 9.58 -1.17 -1.01
N VAL A 141 9.80 -1.29 0.29
CA VAL A 141 10.32 -2.52 0.90
C VAL A 141 9.15 -3.35 1.40
N HIS A 142 9.06 -4.60 0.96
CA HIS A 142 8.13 -5.60 1.46
C HIS A 142 8.88 -6.66 2.27
N ARG A 143 8.29 -7.13 3.36
CA ARG A 143 8.87 -8.24 4.13
C ARG A 143 8.82 -9.51 3.28
N ILE A 144 9.94 -10.25 3.28
CA ILE A 144 10.02 -11.57 2.66
C ILE A 144 10.19 -12.60 3.76
N LEU A 145 9.39 -13.64 3.72
CA LEU A 145 9.43 -14.75 4.66
C LEU A 145 9.61 -16.07 3.89
N PRO A 146 10.42 -17.02 4.42
CA PRO A 146 10.46 -18.35 3.87
C PRO A 146 9.19 -19.12 4.27
N LEU A 147 8.64 -19.95 3.39
CA LEU A 147 7.50 -20.80 3.72
C LEU A 147 7.92 -22.05 4.51
N LEU A 148 9.13 -22.54 4.30
CA LEU A 148 9.71 -23.64 5.07
C LEU A 148 10.78 -23.08 6.02
N LYS A 149 10.62 -23.28 7.33
CA LYS A 149 11.62 -22.88 8.32
C LYS A 149 12.79 -23.87 8.31
N ARG A 150 14.00 -23.37 8.09
CA ARG A 150 15.28 -24.08 8.28
C ARG A 150 16.12 -23.31 9.29
N GLY A 151 16.80 -23.99 10.21
CA GLY A 151 17.54 -23.34 11.28
C GLY A 151 18.76 -22.54 10.82
N LYS A 152 19.37 -22.95 9.70
CA LYS A 152 20.61 -22.36 9.20
C LYS A 152 20.37 -21.05 8.46
N LYS A 153 21.19 -20.04 8.76
CA LYS A 153 21.16 -18.73 8.10
C LYS A 153 22.30 -18.60 7.11
N SER A 154 22.03 -17.94 5.98
CA SER A 154 23.05 -17.60 5.00
C SER A 154 24.03 -16.56 5.58
N LYS A 155 25.32 -16.77 5.39
CA LYS A 155 26.37 -15.80 5.72
C LYS A 155 26.42 -14.65 4.71
N LYS A 156 25.93 -14.88 3.47
CA LYS A 156 25.90 -13.89 2.41
C LYS A 156 24.55 -13.14 2.39
N ILE A 157 24.57 -11.94 1.88
CA ILE A 157 23.35 -11.15 1.62
C ILE A 157 22.56 -11.86 0.49
N TYR A 158 21.28 -12.07 0.67
CA TYR A 158 20.38 -12.45 -0.40
C TYR A 158 19.77 -11.21 -1.03
N GLU A 159 19.94 -11.07 -2.34
CA GLU A 159 19.25 -10.06 -3.16
C GLU A 159 18.15 -10.76 -3.94
N PHE A 160 16.91 -10.49 -3.59
CA PHE A 160 15.73 -11.07 -4.22
C PHE A 160 15.38 -10.30 -5.48
N VAL A 161 15.42 -10.96 -6.62
CA VAL A 161 15.23 -10.36 -7.96
C VAL A 161 14.24 -11.17 -8.78
N GLY A 162 13.56 -10.50 -9.71
CA GLY A 162 12.73 -11.17 -10.70
C GLY A 162 13.52 -11.61 -11.93
N PRO A 163 12.87 -12.26 -12.90
CA PRO A 163 13.49 -12.74 -14.13
C PRO A 163 13.43 -11.77 -15.30
N ILE A 164 12.91 -10.54 -15.09
CA ILE A 164 12.83 -9.53 -16.16
C ILE A 164 14.22 -8.93 -16.40
N CYS A 165 14.58 -8.71 -17.66
CA CYS A 165 15.85 -8.09 -18.07
C CYS A 165 15.82 -6.58 -17.82
N GLU A 166 15.67 -6.19 -16.54
CA GLU A 166 15.54 -4.83 -16.06
C GLU A 166 16.25 -4.68 -14.70
N SER A 167 17.13 -3.68 -14.55
CA SER A 167 17.89 -3.47 -13.31
C SER A 167 17.01 -3.15 -12.10
N THR A 168 15.82 -2.64 -12.33
CA THR A 168 14.83 -2.34 -11.31
C THR A 168 13.98 -3.54 -10.89
N ASP A 169 14.11 -4.70 -11.56
CA ASP A 169 13.39 -5.93 -11.19
C ASP A 169 14.01 -6.58 -9.95
N LYS A 170 13.94 -5.85 -8.85
CA LYS A 170 14.48 -6.19 -7.56
C LYS A 170 13.47 -5.89 -6.46
N PHE A 171 13.25 -6.85 -5.59
CA PHE A 171 12.34 -6.72 -4.45
C PHE A 171 13.04 -6.11 -3.23
N THR A 172 14.14 -6.71 -2.78
CA THR A 172 14.90 -6.25 -1.61
C THR A 172 16.21 -7.01 -1.44
N SER A 173 17.08 -6.55 -0.51
CA SER A 173 18.27 -7.28 -0.06
C SER A 173 18.17 -7.55 1.43
N ILE A 174 18.40 -8.79 1.87
CA ILE A 174 18.28 -9.22 3.27
C ILE A 174 19.56 -9.91 3.73
N LYS A 175 20.09 -9.45 4.86
CA LYS A 175 21.19 -10.10 5.59
C LYS A 175 20.63 -11.17 6.53
N ASN A 176 21.42 -12.21 6.78
CA ASN A 176 21.09 -13.26 7.74
C ASN A 176 19.73 -13.93 7.49
N PHE A 177 19.30 -13.96 6.22
CA PHE A 177 18.11 -14.72 5.85
C PHE A 177 18.42 -16.23 5.98
N GLN A 178 17.41 -17.07 6.21
CA GLN A 178 17.64 -18.51 6.22
C GLN A 178 18.17 -18.99 4.86
N GLU A 179 18.97 -20.06 4.86
CA GLU A 179 19.43 -20.69 3.61
C GLU A 179 18.26 -21.17 2.77
N LEU A 180 18.28 -20.78 1.51
CA LEU A 180 17.32 -21.18 0.49
C LEU A 180 17.96 -22.18 -0.47
N LYS A 181 17.11 -22.97 -1.10
CA LYS A 181 17.44 -23.85 -2.23
C LYS A 181 16.54 -23.51 -3.41
N GLU A 182 16.96 -23.89 -4.58
CA GLU A 182 16.09 -23.90 -5.76
C GLU A 182 14.82 -24.69 -5.48
N LYS A 183 13.71 -24.24 -6.05
CA LYS A 183 12.34 -24.76 -5.82
C LYS A 183 11.75 -24.45 -4.45
N ASP A 184 12.47 -23.77 -3.54
CA ASP A 184 11.87 -23.26 -2.31
C ASP A 184 10.81 -22.20 -2.63
N PHE A 185 9.85 -22.05 -1.73
CA PHE A 185 8.85 -21.00 -1.80
C PHE A 185 9.08 -19.93 -0.73
N ILE A 186 8.85 -18.69 -1.12
CA ILE A 186 8.86 -17.53 -0.23
C ILE A 186 7.54 -16.80 -0.31
N ALA A 187 7.26 -16.01 0.72
CA ALA A 187 6.11 -15.11 0.80
C ALA A 187 6.60 -13.68 0.82
N ILE A 188 6.16 -12.86 -0.14
CA ILE A 188 6.32 -11.40 -0.13
C ILE A 188 5.07 -10.84 0.51
N CYS A 189 5.19 -10.25 1.70
CA CYS A 189 4.08 -9.82 2.54
C CYS A 189 3.57 -8.42 2.19
N ASP A 190 2.39 -8.09 2.73
CA ASP A 190 1.82 -6.75 2.72
C ASP A 190 1.53 -6.22 1.31
N VAL A 191 1.12 -7.10 0.39
CA VAL A 191 0.87 -6.77 -1.03
C VAL A 191 -0.61 -6.50 -1.35
N GLY A 192 -1.51 -6.54 -0.35
CA GLY A 192 -2.95 -6.42 -0.57
C GLY A 192 -3.39 -5.06 -1.13
N ALA A 193 -2.63 -3.99 -0.86
CA ALA A 193 -2.87 -2.68 -1.44
C ALA A 193 -1.85 -2.37 -2.53
N TYR A 194 -2.33 -1.99 -3.72
CA TYR A 194 -1.49 -1.58 -4.86
C TYR A 194 -0.51 -2.66 -5.33
N GLY A 195 -0.77 -3.93 -5.04
CA GLY A 195 -0.07 -5.07 -5.62
C GLY A 195 -0.65 -5.39 -6.99
N ILE A 196 -1.70 -6.21 -7.02
CA ILE A 196 -2.32 -6.63 -8.28
C ILE A 196 -2.91 -5.50 -9.12
N SER A 197 -3.37 -4.39 -8.49
CA SER A 197 -3.92 -3.24 -9.21
C SER A 197 -2.86 -2.48 -10.04
N LEU A 198 -1.59 -2.55 -9.67
CA LEU A 198 -0.46 -2.02 -10.45
C LEU A 198 0.24 -3.08 -11.29
N SER A 199 -0.24 -4.33 -11.29
CA SER A 199 0.35 -5.39 -12.11
C SER A 199 0.10 -5.14 -13.59
N SER A 200 1.03 -5.59 -14.42
CA SER A 200 0.99 -5.42 -15.87
C SER A 200 1.37 -6.71 -16.59
N ASN A 201 1.27 -6.70 -17.91
CA ASN A 201 1.79 -7.77 -18.76
C ASN A 201 3.15 -7.42 -19.37
N TYR A 202 3.95 -6.61 -18.67
CA TYR A 202 5.30 -6.27 -19.12
C TYR A 202 6.10 -7.54 -19.43
N ASN A 203 6.83 -7.53 -20.55
CA ASN A 203 7.51 -8.70 -21.14
C ASN A 203 6.57 -9.89 -21.42
N LEU A 204 5.31 -9.64 -21.76
CA LEU A 204 4.27 -10.64 -22.05
C LEU A 204 4.08 -11.67 -20.92
N ARG A 205 4.37 -11.28 -19.69
CA ARG A 205 4.19 -12.16 -18.52
C ARG A 205 2.72 -12.19 -18.10
N PRO A 206 2.13 -13.39 -17.95
CA PRO A 206 0.75 -13.52 -17.48
C PRO A 206 0.62 -13.09 -16.02
N LYS A 207 -0.50 -12.46 -15.67
CA LYS A 207 -0.82 -12.13 -14.28
C LYS A 207 -1.07 -13.38 -13.45
N PRO A 208 -0.66 -13.41 -12.17
CA PRO A 208 -0.81 -14.57 -11.29
C PRO A 208 -2.28 -14.88 -10.97
N ILE A 209 -2.53 -16.06 -10.44
CA ILE A 209 -3.81 -16.43 -9.84
C ILE A 209 -4.03 -15.63 -8.55
N GLU A 210 -5.29 -15.22 -8.29
CA GLU A 210 -5.68 -14.63 -7.01
C GLU A 210 -6.56 -15.60 -6.23
N ILE A 211 -6.17 -15.87 -4.99
CA ILE A 211 -6.84 -16.82 -4.10
C ILE A 211 -7.25 -16.08 -2.83
N LEU A 212 -8.52 -16.19 -2.46
CA LEU A 212 -9.04 -15.71 -1.19
C LEU A 212 -9.06 -16.86 -0.18
N ILE A 213 -8.46 -16.61 0.99
CA ILE A 213 -8.46 -17.53 2.13
C ILE A 213 -9.25 -16.87 3.26
N ASN A 214 -10.29 -17.55 3.75
CA ASN A 214 -11.08 -17.12 4.90
C ASN A 214 -11.27 -18.30 5.86
N GLY A 215 -10.44 -18.34 6.91
CA GLY A 215 -10.33 -19.52 7.78
C GLY A 215 -9.87 -20.74 6.98
N SER A 216 -10.67 -21.81 6.98
CA SER A 216 -10.40 -23.04 6.20
C SER A 216 -10.91 -22.98 4.75
N LYS A 217 -11.68 -21.94 4.39
CA LYS A 217 -12.27 -21.83 3.04
C LYS A 217 -11.27 -21.21 2.07
N ILE A 218 -11.05 -21.87 0.95
CA ILE A 218 -10.18 -21.41 -0.15
C ILE A 218 -11.04 -21.20 -1.39
N ARG A 219 -10.92 -20.02 -2.00
CA ARG A 219 -11.66 -19.67 -3.22
C ARG A 219 -10.73 -18.99 -4.22
N VAL A 220 -10.75 -19.45 -5.47
CA VAL A 220 -10.11 -18.75 -6.58
C VAL A 220 -10.98 -17.52 -6.92
N VAL A 221 -10.42 -16.32 -6.75
CA VAL A 221 -11.08 -15.05 -7.08
C VAL A 221 -10.83 -14.71 -8.54
N LYS A 222 -9.60 -14.93 -9.00
CA LYS A 222 -9.19 -14.71 -10.38
C LYS A 222 -8.28 -15.83 -10.84
N LYS A 223 -8.56 -16.43 -11.98
CA LYS A 223 -7.70 -17.47 -12.57
C LYS A 223 -6.38 -16.85 -13.04
N ARG A 224 -5.33 -17.65 -13.12
CA ARG A 224 -4.07 -17.25 -13.77
C ARG A 224 -4.38 -16.89 -15.23
N GLN A 225 -3.87 -15.75 -15.66
CA GLN A 225 -3.99 -15.31 -17.06
C GLN A 225 -3.20 -16.29 -17.97
N LYS A 226 -3.76 -16.58 -19.13
CA LYS A 226 -3.10 -17.39 -20.17
C LYS A 226 -2.44 -16.50 -21.20
N HIS A 227 -1.42 -16.97 -21.93
CA HIS A 227 -0.69 -16.18 -22.91
C HIS A 227 -1.60 -15.66 -24.04
N HIS A 228 -2.55 -16.46 -24.52
CA HIS A 228 -3.51 -16.03 -25.55
C HIS A 228 -4.52 -14.97 -25.08
N GLU A 229 -4.56 -14.65 -23.79
CA GLU A 229 -5.39 -13.58 -23.25
C GLU A 229 -4.62 -12.23 -23.18
N ILE A 230 -3.34 -12.24 -23.56
CA ILE A 230 -2.46 -11.06 -23.55
C ILE A 230 -2.33 -10.46 -24.97
N ILE A 231 -2.49 -11.29 -26.00
CA ILE A 231 -2.28 -10.96 -27.42
C ILE A 231 -3.61 -10.65 -28.10
#